data_ccccac5b4449cebba51891cec91a3bbe
#
_entry.id   ccccac5b4449cebba51891cec91a3bbe
#
_cell.length_a   1.000
_cell.length_b   1.000
_cell.length_c   1.000
_cell.angle_alpha   90.00
_cell.angle_beta   90.00
_cell.angle_gamma   90.00
#
_symmetry.space_group_name_H-M   'P 1'
#
loop_
_entity.id
_entity.type
_entity.pdbx_description
1 polymer ?
#
loop_
_entity_poly.entity_id
_entity_poly.type
_entity_poly.pdbx_seq_one_letter_code
_entity_poly.pdbx_strand_id
1 'polypeptide(L)'
;RPLPQLELGLSRVSQWGGDSLDNSLSAFADMLILNDNRNADNLAALDLTFHTSLFNRPFSFYTELADDNGGSGLSKPLQLFGVRSFFGNSSAVQTLSLEWSDSYIRCDGQVIAGDCAYEGDLYPQGYRRYGRIMGSGYGADARVLSAGYRYQTFDGYSWAASLLRGVYNTPGAKLNNWQ
;
A
#
# COMPACT_ATOMS: atom_id res chain seq x y z
N ARG A 1 -7.96 19.01 -2.87
CA ARG A 1 -6.62 19.49 -3.29
C ARG A 1 -6.33 20.80 -2.57
N PRO A 2 -5.35 20.87 -1.69
CA PRO A 2 -4.98 22.11 -1.01
C PRO A 2 -4.31 23.13 -1.95
N LEU A 3 -3.64 22.65 -3.00
CA LEU A 3 -3.06 23.42 -4.08
C LEU A 3 -3.33 22.72 -5.41
N PRO A 4 -3.32 23.42 -6.56
CA PRO A 4 -3.52 22.79 -7.86
C PRO A 4 -2.52 21.68 -8.18
N GLN A 5 -1.31 21.77 -7.64
CA GLN A 5 -0.23 20.80 -7.85
C GLN A 5 -0.17 19.70 -6.79
N LEU A 6 -0.92 19.84 -5.69
CA LEU A 6 -0.82 18.94 -4.55
C LEU A 6 -2.15 18.22 -4.29
N GLU A 7 -2.10 16.91 -4.29
CA GLU A 7 -3.19 16.04 -3.86
C GLU A 7 -2.82 15.38 -2.53
N LEU A 8 -3.76 15.39 -1.60
CA LEU A 8 -3.68 14.70 -0.33
C LEU A 8 -4.83 13.71 -0.24
N GLY A 9 -4.55 12.50 0.17
CA GLY A 9 -5.51 11.46 0.49
C GLY A 9 -5.29 10.97 1.92
N LEU A 10 -6.39 10.71 2.60
CA LEU A 10 -6.40 9.99 3.87
C LEU A 10 -7.37 8.83 3.70
N SER A 11 -6.92 7.65 4.00
CA SER A 11 -7.73 6.45 3.90
C SER A 11 -7.63 5.62 5.17
N ARG A 12 -8.69 4.89 5.47
CA ARG A 12 -8.74 3.91 6.54
C ARG A 12 -9.47 2.70 6.05
N VAL A 13 -8.93 1.54 6.36
CA VAL A 13 -9.57 0.25 6.13
C VAL A 13 -9.65 -0.46 7.46
N SER A 14 -10.79 -1.10 7.73
CA SER A 14 -11.01 -1.83 8.95
C SER A 14 -11.48 -3.24 8.61
N GLN A 15 -10.83 -4.23 9.21
CA GLN A 15 -11.30 -5.60 9.25
C GLN A 15 -12.11 -5.78 10.52
N TRP A 16 -13.37 -6.20 10.38
CA TRP A 16 -14.30 -6.30 11.48
C TRP A 16 -15.07 -7.62 11.42
N GLY A 17 -15.46 -8.13 12.61
CA GLY A 17 -16.24 -9.34 12.74
C GLY A 17 -15.44 -10.61 12.53
N GLY A 18 -16.08 -11.78 12.67
CA GLY A 18 -15.49 -13.10 12.52
C GLY A 18 -15.93 -14.03 13.63
N ASP A 19 -15.46 -15.28 13.61
CA ASP A 19 -15.96 -16.35 14.47
C ASP A 19 -15.72 -16.13 15.98
N SER A 20 -14.77 -15.28 16.35
CA SER A 20 -14.39 -15.01 17.75
C SER A 20 -14.64 -13.59 18.19
N LEU A 21 -15.19 -12.74 17.33
CA LEU A 21 -15.37 -11.32 17.60
C LEU A 21 -16.84 -10.95 17.63
N ASP A 22 -17.14 -9.81 18.27
CA ASP A 22 -18.50 -9.28 18.32
C ASP A 22 -18.92 -8.78 16.92
N ASN A 23 -19.96 -9.41 16.37
CA ASN A 23 -20.55 -9.08 15.09
C ASN A 23 -21.80 -8.18 15.22
N SER A 24 -22.04 -7.58 16.38
CA SER A 24 -23.18 -6.74 16.64
C SER A 24 -23.13 -5.42 15.85
N LEU A 25 -24.28 -4.81 15.64
CA LEU A 25 -24.37 -3.49 15.01
C LEU A 25 -23.69 -2.40 15.86
N SER A 26 -23.70 -2.56 17.19
CA SER A 26 -22.98 -1.67 18.10
C SER A 26 -21.47 -1.76 17.89
N ALA A 27 -20.89 -2.96 17.82
CA ALA A 27 -19.46 -3.14 17.52
C ALA A 27 -19.07 -2.56 16.17
N PHE A 28 -19.94 -2.70 15.17
CA PHE A 28 -19.74 -2.04 13.87
C PHE A 28 -19.75 -0.51 13.97
N ALA A 29 -20.69 0.06 14.73
CA ALA A 29 -20.73 1.50 14.95
C ALA A 29 -19.52 2.03 15.70
N ASP A 30 -19.07 1.31 16.74
CA ASP A 30 -17.86 1.65 17.51
C ASP A 30 -16.61 1.63 16.63
N MET A 31 -16.49 0.65 15.72
CA MET A 31 -15.44 0.62 14.72
C MET A 31 -15.47 1.88 13.83
N LEU A 32 -16.64 2.31 13.36
CA LEU A 32 -16.76 3.48 12.47
C LEU A 32 -16.34 4.78 13.17
N ILE A 33 -16.65 4.95 14.46
CA ILE A 33 -16.37 6.17 15.23
C ILE A 33 -15.00 6.13 15.95
N LEU A 34 -14.14 5.14 15.66
CA LEU A 34 -12.81 4.98 16.28
C LEU A 34 -12.83 4.72 17.79
N ASN A 35 -13.93 4.23 18.33
CA ASN A 35 -14.10 4.06 19.76
C ASN A 35 -13.59 2.70 20.29
N ASP A 36 -13.30 1.74 19.44
CA ASP A 36 -12.90 0.40 19.87
C ASP A 36 -11.81 -0.20 18.97
N ASN A 37 -10.62 -0.40 19.58
CA ASN A 37 -9.52 -1.15 18.96
C ASN A 37 -9.54 -2.66 19.34
N ARG A 38 -10.59 -3.13 20.05
CA ARG A 38 -10.65 -4.51 20.54
C ARG A 38 -11.37 -5.46 19.58
N ASN A 39 -12.21 -4.92 18.70
CA ASN A 39 -13.07 -5.71 17.83
C ASN A 39 -12.79 -5.47 16.34
N ALA A 40 -11.79 -4.67 16.02
CA ALA A 40 -11.43 -4.37 14.63
C ALA A 40 -9.93 -4.18 14.46
N ASP A 41 -9.40 -4.73 13.41
CA ASP A 41 -8.05 -4.42 12.92
C ASP A 41 -8.11 -3.27 11.92
N ASN A 42 -7.25 -2.28 12.09
CA ASN A 42 -7.33 -1.02 11.37
C ASN A 42 -6.02 -0.70 10.68
N LEU A 43 -6.12 -0.43 9.40
CA LEU A 43 -5.04 0.12 8.58
C LEU A 43 -5.40 1.54 8.19
N ALA A 44 -4.51 2.50 8.43
CA ALA A 44 -4.67 3.88 8.01
C ALA A 44 -3.56 4.26 7.04
N ALA A 45 -3.88 5.03 6.01
CA ALA A 45 -2.88 5.49 5.06
C ALA A 45 -3.01 6.98 4.75
N LEU A 46 -1.85 7.58 4.49
CA LEU A 46 -1.67 8.93 3.99
C LEU A 46 -1.09 8.86 2.59
N ASP A 47 -1.78 9.46 1.64
CA ASP A 47 -1.37 9.59 0.26
C ASP A 47 -0.99 11.04 -0.05
N LEU A 48 0.09 11.23 -0.75
CA LEU A 48 0.53 12.54 -1.24
C LEU A 48 0.97 12.41 -2.69
N THR A 49 0.41 13.27 -3.57
CA THR A 49 0.87 13.39 -4.95
C THR A 49 1.17 14.84 -5.29
N PHE A 50 2.35 15.07 -5.81
CA PHE A 50 2.81 16.37 -6.28
C PHE A 50 3.01 16.37 -7.80
N HIS A 51 2.30 17.26 -8.50
CA HIS A 51 2.36 17.43 -9.94
C HIS A 51 3.21 18.65 -10.30
N THR A 52 4.12 18.46 -11.23
CA THR A 52 4.98 19.55 -11.72
C THR A 52 5.35 19.34 -13.19
N SER A 53 5.96 20.34 -13.79
CA SER A 53 6.57 20.24 -15.11
C SER A 53 8.08 20.40 -15.00
N LEU A 54 8.80 19.39 -15.45
CA LEU A 54 10.26 19.39 -15.56
C LEU A 54 10.65 19.13 -17.02
N PHE A 55 11.57 19.93 -17.56
CA PHE A 55 12.01 19.79 -18.96
C PHE A 55 10.85 19.82 -19.98
N ASN A 56 9.87 20.67 -19.74
CA ASN A 56 8.63 20.78 -20.53
C ASN A 56 7.81 19.47 -20.61
N ARG A 57 7.92 18.61 -19.57
CA ARG A 57 7.15 17.39 -19.45
C ARG A 57 6.44 17.32 -18.10
N PRO A 58 5.23 16.79 -18.07
CA PRO A 58 4.52 16.59 -16.80
C PRO A 58 5.14 15.44 -16.00
N PHE A 59 5.36 15.70 -14.71
CA PHE A 59 5.80 14.73 -13.72
C PHE A 59 4.82 14.69 -12.56
N SER A 60 4.64 13.50 -12.04
CA SER A 60 3.94 13.26 -10.78
C SER A 60 4.86 12.50 -9.83
N PHE A 61 5.13 13.08 -8.67
CA PHE A 61 5.80 12.42 -7.55
C PHE A 61 4.72 12.01 -6.56
N TYR A 62 4.72 10.77 -6.13
CA TYR A 62 3.70 10.28 -5.21
C TYR A 62 4.30 9.39 -4.13
N THR A 63 3.65 9.40 -2.98
CA THR A 63 3.99 8.54 -1.86
C THR A 63 2.72 8.08 -1.16
N GLU A 64 2.76 6.87 -0.66
CA GLU A 64 1.78 6.31 0.26
C GLU A 64 2.51 5.82 1.50
N LEU A 65 2.00 6.22 2.67
CA LEU A 65 2.48 5.79 3.98
C LEU A 65 1.31 5.15 4.70
N ALA A 66 1.37 3.86 4.93
CA ALA A 66 0.31 3.14 5.63
C ALA A 66 0.82 2.62 6.98
N ASP A 67 0.01 2.78 8.02
CA ASP A 67 0.27 2.27 9.36
C ASP A 67 -0.66 1.10 9.66
N ASP A 68 -0.08 -0.02 10.08
CA ASP A 68 -0.76 -1.28 10.38
C ASP A 68 -1.12 -1.44 11.88
N ASN A 69 -0.74 -0.49 12.71
CA ASN A 69 -0.89 -0.61 14.16
C ASN A 69 -1.97 0.27 14.80
N GLY A 70 -2.95 0.72 14.04
CA GLY A 70 -4.20 1.30 14.53
C GLY A 70 -4.12 2.42 15.58
N GLY A 71 -2.95 2.98 15.87
CA GLY A 71 -2.85 4.01 16.91
C GLY A 71 -1.46 4.44 17.34
N SER A 72 -0.40 3.77 16.91
CA SER A 72 0.99 4.17 17.26
C SER A 72 1.55 5.30 16.38
N GLY A 73 0.76 5.78 15.43
CA GLY A 73 1.18 6.79 14.47
C GLY A 73 2.16 6.22 13.43
N LEU A 74 2.53 7.05 12.45
CA LEU A 74 3.43 6.67 11.34
C LEU A 74 4.88 6.34 11.77
N SER A 75 5.06 5.65 12.89
CA SER A 75 6.39 5.33 13.43
C SER A 75 7.13 4.28 12.61
N LYS A 76 6.40 3.37 11.97
CA LYS A 76 6.95 2.29 11.12
C LYS A 76 6.02 2.03 9.94
N PRO A 77 5.80 3.01 9.05
CA PRO A 77 4.82 2.85 7.98
C PRO A 77 5.30 1.87 6.92
N LEU A 78 4.36 1.15 6.35
CA LEU A 78 4.49 0.60 5.01
C LEU A 78 4.68 1.77 4.04
N GLN A 79 5.60 1.66 3.10
CA GLN A 79 6.00 2.81 2.29
C GLN A 79 5.94 2.48 0.80
N LEU A 80 5.42 3.43 0.05
CA LEU A 80 5.53 3.46 -1.39
C LEU A 80 5.96 4.87 -1.83
N PHE A 81 6.98 4.95 -2.66
CA PHE A 81 7.41 6.17 -3.32
C PHE A 81 7.47 5.93 -4.81
N GLY A 82 6.95 6.86 -5.57
CA GLY A 82 6.96 6.74 -7.02
C GLY A 82 7.13 8.06 -7.75
N VAL A 83 7.59 7.94 -8.98
CA VAL A 83 7.60 9.02 -9.95
C VAL A 83 7.02 8.53 -11.26
N ARG A 84 6.21 9.37 -11.88
CA ARG A 84 5.59 9.10 -13.17
C ARG A 84 5.75 10.31 -14.08
N SER A 85 6.10 10.04 -15.32
CA SER A 85 6.15 11.05 -16.36
C SER A 85 5.27 10.64 -17.55
N PHE A 86 4.66 11.64 -18.17
CA PHE A 86 3.80 11.45 -19.33
C PHE A 86 4.41 12.18 -20.52
N PHE A 87 4.38 11.56 -21.67
CA PHE A 87 4.80 12.14 -22.92
C PHE A 87 3.98 11.54 -24.05
N GLY A 88 3.82 12.28 -25.12
CA GLY A 88 2.99 11.82 -26.22
C GLY A 88 2.93 12.84 -27.36
N ASN A 89 2.14 12.49 -28.33
CA ASN A 89 1.82 13.32 -29.50
C ASN A 89 0.32 13.22 -29.79
N SER A 90 -0.11 13.70 -30.94
CA SER A 90 -1.52 13.65 -31.37
C SER A 90 -2.08 12.24 -31.58
N SER A 91 -1.25 11.20 -31.57
CA SER A 91 -1.67 9.82 -31.88
C SER A 91 -1.56 8.87 -30.70
N ALA A 92 -0.71 9.16 -29.70
CA ALA A 92 -0.46 8.25 -28.58
C ALA A 92 0.03 8.98 -27.33
N VAL A 93 -0.28 8.38 -26.17
CA VAL A 93 0.26 8.74 -24.86
C VAL A 93 1.20 7.65 -24.38
N GLN A 94 2.31 8.05 -23.81
CA GLN A 94 3.29 7.20 -23.19
C GLN A 94 3.43 7.56 -21.71
N THR A 95 3.59 6.55 -20.88
CA THR A 95 3.82 6.73 -19.45
C THR A 95 5.05 5.96 -19.04
N LEU A 96 5.95 6.62 -18.35
CA LEU A 96 7.09 6.01 -17.68
C LEU A 96 6.90 6.14 -16.18
N SER A 97 7.10 5.06 -15.44
CA SER A 97 6.99 5.04 -13.97
C SER A 97 8.19 4.34 -13.34
N LEU A 98 8.58 4.82 -12.17
CA LEU A 98 9.53 4.19 -11.28
C LEU A 98 8.94 4.21 -9.88
N GLU A 99 8.89 3.06 -9.21
CA GLU A 99 8.32 2.91 -7.87
C GLU A 99 9.25 2.11 -6.98
N TRP A 100 9.35 2.53 -5.74
CA TRP A 100 9.96 1.77 -4.66
C TRP A 100 8.91 1.52 -3.58
N SER A 101 8.75 0.26 -3.20
CA SER A 101 7.82 -0.19 -2.17
C SER A 101 8.57 -0.94 -1.09
N ASP A 102 8.26 -0.64 0.18
CA ASP A 102 8.81 -1.32 1.35
C ASP A 102 7.65 -1.68 2.31
N SER A 103 7.36 -2.96 2.41
CA SER A 103 6.43 -3.52 3.39
C SER A 103 7.14 -4.25 4.53
N TYR A 104 8.47 -4.10 4.63
CA TYR A 104 9.26 -4.70 5.68
C TYR A 104 9.17 -3.91 6.98
N ILE A 105 8.44 -4.42 7.95
CA ILE A 105 8.30 -3.85 9.29
C ILE A 105 8.98 -4.75 10.31
N ARG A 106 9.70 -4.16 11.24
CA ARG A 106 10.26 -4.89 12.39
C ARG A 106 9.24 -5.00 13.51
N CYS A 107 9.05 -6.21 13.99
CA CYS A 107 8.24 -6.45 15.19
C CYS A 107 8.94 -5.88 16.42
N ASP A 108 8.19 -5.24 17.32
CA ASP A 108 8.73 -4.77 18.57
C ASP A 108 9.09 -5.96 19.49
N GLY A 109 10.31 -5.91 20.05
CA GLY A 109 10.80 -6.93 20.97
C GLY A 109 11.27 -8.25 20.35
N GLN A 110 11.24 -8.42 19.04
CA GLN A 110 11.74 -9.62 18.37
C GLN A 110 13.14 -9.43 17.78
N VAL A 111 13.97 -10.45 17.95
CA VAL A 111 15.34 -10.49 17.41
C VAL A 111 15.30 -10.70 15.89
N ILE A 112 14.26 -11.37 15.40
CA ILE A 112 14.06 -11.66 13.98
C ILE A 112 13.16 -10.57 13.41
N ALA A 113 13.69 -9.82 12.47
CA ALA A 113 12.96 -8.80 11.77
C ALA A 113 12.13 -9.44 10.64
N GLY A 114 10.94 -8.89 10.39
CA GLY A 114 10.04 -9.34 9.33
C GLY A 114 8.72 -9.91 9.85
N ASP A 115 7.75 -10.03 8.94
CA ASP A 115 6.46 -10.68 9.16
C ASP A 115 5.50 -9.97 10.14
N CYS A 116 5.66 -8.66 10.32
CA CYS A 116 4.77 -7.88 11.18
C CYS A 116 3.78 -7.03 10.39
N ALA A 117 4.05 -6.79 9.12
CA ALA A 117 3.11 -6.12 8.26
C ALA A 117 1.88 -7.01 8.03
N TYR A 118 0.70 -6.43 8.22
CA TYR A 118 -0.57 -7.13 8.04
C TYR A 118 -0.82 -8.29 9.02
N GLU A 119 -0.07 -8.36 10.12
CA GLU A 119 -0.32 -9.29 11.22
C GLU A 119 -1.00 -8.52 12.36
N GLY A 120 -1.99 -9.12 13.00
CA GLY A 120 -2.70 -8.51 14.12
C GLY A 120 -3.03 -9.54 15.19
N ASP A 121 -3.09 -9.12 16.46
CA ASP A 121 -3.43 -9.99 17.58
C ASP A 121 -4.90 -10.47 17.54
N LEU A 122 -5.77 -9.69 16.88
CA LEU A 122 -7.20 -10.00 16.81
C LEU A 122 -7.52 -11.08 15.79
N TYR A 123 -6.76 -11.16 14.71
CA TYR A 123 -6.98 -12.11 13.63
C TYR A 123 -5.77 -13.03 13.50
N PRO A 124 -5.88 -14.32 13.86
CA PRO A 124 -4.76 -15.26 13.79
C PRO A 124 -4.15 -15.42 12.38
N GLN A 125 -4.91 -15.06 11.34
CA GLN A 125 -4.44 -15.06 9.95
C GLN A 125 -3.97 -13.69 9.48
N GLY A 126 -3.99 -12.68 10.33
CA GLY A 126 -3.68 -11.31 9.97
C GLY A 126 -4.68 -10.68 8.99
N TYR A 127 -4.29 -9.58 8.37
CA TYR A 127 -5.09 -8.83 7.41
C TYR A 127 -5.16 -9.56 6.05
N ARG A 128 -5.84 -10.72 6.04
CA ARG A 128 -5.92 -11.63 4.89
C ARG A 128 -7.34 -12.06 4.59
N ARG A 129 -7.62 -12.29 3.31
CA ARG A 129 -8.85 -12.94 2.85
C ARG A 129 -8.49 -14.14 1.97
N TYR A 130 -8.99 -15.31 2.32
CA TYR A 130 -8.66 -16.57 1.61
C TYR A 130 -7.16 -16.81 1.45
N GLY A 131 -6.37 -16.49 2.51
CA GLY A 131 -4.93 -16.63 2.52
C GLY A 131 -4.15 -15.53 1.79
N ARG A 132 -4.82 -14.57 1.14
CA ARG A 132 -4.18 -13.45 0.45
C ARG A 132 -4.20 -12.19 1.30
N ILE A 133 -3.07 -11.53 1.42
CA ILE A 133 -2.96 -10.23 2.05
C ILE A 133 -3.84 -9.22 1.31
N MET A 134 -4.64 -8.45 2.04
CA MET A 134 -5.50 -7.39 1.50
C MET A 134 -4.79 -6.03 1.46
N GLY A 135 -3.48 -6.02 1.41
CA GLY A 135 -2.64 -4.84 1.39
C GLY A 135 -1.75 -4.79 0.15
N SER A 136 -0.45 -4.62 0.36
CA SER A 136 0.54 -4.55 -0.73
C SER A 136 0.46 -5.77 -1.65
N GLY A 137 0.47 -5.53 -2.96
CA GLY A 137 0.55 -6.58 -3.96
C GLY A 137 1.82 -7.42 -3.91
N TYR A 138 2.82 -6.98 -3.15
CA TYR A 138 4.09 -7.68 -2.95
C TYR A 138 4.17 -8.48 -1.64
N GLY A 139 3.11 -8.42 -0.81
CA GLY A 139 3.05 -9.15 0.46
C GLY A 139 3.58 -8.36 1.66
N ALA A 140 3.76 -9.06 2.77
CA ALA A 140 4.06 -8.47 4.08
C ALA A 140 5.54 -8.16 4.31
N ASP A 141 6.45 -8.79 3.66
CA ASP A 141 7.90 -8.69 3.95
C ASP A 141 8.67 -8.56 2.64
N ALA A 142 8.44 -7.44 1.96
CA ALA A 142 8.99 -7.21 0.64
C ALA A 142 9.57 -5.81 0.50
N ARG A 143 10.68 -5.72 -0.24
CA ARG A 143 11.25 -4.48 -0.78
C ARG A 143 11.38 -4.62 -2.27
N VAL A 144 10.67 -3.78 -3.00
CA VAL A 144 10.57 -3.90 -4.46
C VAL A 144 10.84 -2.56 -5.12
N LEU A 145 11.75 -2.59 -6.09
CA LEU A 145 11.91 -1.51 -7.07
C LEU A 145 11.27 -1.97 -8.37
N SER A 146 10.37 -1.19 -8.91
CA SER A 146 9.73 -1.44 -10.19
C SER A 146 9.89 -0.30 -11.16
N ALA A 147 10.11 -0.62 -12.43
CA ALA A 147 10.09 0.33 -13.53
C ALA A 147 9.03 -0.12 -14.54
N GLY A 148 8.16 0.80 -14.94
CA GLY A 148 7.05 0.52 -15.85
C GLY A 148 7.06 1.46 -17.05
N TYR A 149 6.75 0.92 -18.20
CA TYR A 149 6.49 1.69 -19.41
C TYR A 149 5.16 1.26 -20.02
N ARG A 150 4.32 2.23 -20.37
CA ARG A 150 3.05 2.00 -21.07
C ARG A 150 2.98 2.88 -22.31
N TYR A 151 2.53 2.30 -23.39
CA TYR A 151 2.19 2.98 -24.64
C TYR A 151 0.71 2.76 -24.93
N GLN A 152 -0.02 3.81 -25.21
CA GLN A 152 -1.44 3.76 -25.51
C GLN A 152 -1.77 4.68 -26.70
N THR A 153 -2.33 4.14 -27.76
CA THR A 153 -2.82 4.90 -28.90
C THR A 153 -4.25 5.37 -28.69
N PHE A 154 -4.64 6.45 -29.34
CA PHE A 154 -6.03 6.91 -29.29
C PHE A 154 -6.99 6.01 -30.08
N ASP A 155 -6.47 5.14 -30.95
CA ASP A 155 -7.24 4.12 -31.66
C ASP A 155 -7.54 2.87 -30.79
N GLY A 156 -7.19 2.90 -29.50
CA GLY A 156 -7.52 1.86 -28.54
C GLY A 156 -6.47 0.76 -28.33
N TYR A 157 -5.34 0.78 -29.04
CA TYR A 157 -4.24 -0.16 -28.79
C TYR A 157 -3.43 0.25 -27.58
N SER A 158 -3.08 -0.70 -26.73
CA SER A 158 -2.16 -0.44 -25.63
C SER A 158 -1.26 -1.65 -25.38
N TRP A 159 -0.02 -1.36 -24.99
CA TRP A 159 0.90 -2.35 -24.47
C TRP A 159 1.68 -1.76 -23.30
N ALA A 160 2.12 -2.63 -22.41
CA ALA A 160 2.91 -2.24 -21.25
C ALA A 160 4.00 -3.26 -21.00
N ALA A 161 5.13 -2.77 -20.50
CA ALA A 161 6.23 -3.58 -20.02
C ALA A 161 6.60 -3.12 -18.62
N SER A 162 6.96 -4.07 -17.76
CA SER A 162 7.45 -3.77 -16.41
C SER A 162 8.66 -4.63 -16.08
N LEU A 163 9.57 -4.04 -15.31
CA LEU A 163 10.74 -4.69 -14.74
C LEU A 163 10.68 -4.53 -13.24
N LEU A 164 10.80 -5.64 -12.51
CA LEU A 164 10.79 -5.65 -11.05
C LEU A 164 12.09 -6.26 -10.52
N ARG A 165 12.62 -5.64 -9.48
CA ARG A 165 13.69 -6.20 -8.67
C ARG A 165 13.27 -6.09 -7.20
N GLY A 166 13.22 -7.23 -6.51
CA GLY A 166 12.76 -7.23 -5.13
C GLY A 166 13.44 -8.29 -4.28
N VAL A 167 13.33 -8.09 -2.97
CA VAL A 167 13.64 -9.06 -1.93
C VAL A 167 12.32 -9.35 -1.24
N TYR A 168 12.01 -10.62 -1.09
CA TYR A 168 10.77 -11.12 -0.51
C TYR A 168 11.11 -12.13 0.59
N ASN A 169 10.28 -12.18 1.63
CA ASN A 169 10.39 -13.14 2.72
C ASN A 169 11.81 -13.15 3.33
N THR A 170 12.08 -12.18 4.18
CA THR A 170 13.33 -12.13 4.96
C THR A 170 13.56 -13.45 5.71
N PRO A 171 14.80 -13.95 5.82
CA PRO A 171 15.09 -15.18 6.53
C PRO A 171 14.49 -15.19 7.94
N GLY A 172 13.63 -16.17 8.22
CA GLY A 172 12.90 -16.31 9.47
C GLY A 172 11.47 -15.76 9.47
N ALA A 173 11.07 -15.02 8.46
CA ALA A 173 9.67 -14.61 8.29
C ALA A 173 8.79 -15.80 7.87
N LYS A 174 7.50 -15.74 8.21
CA LYS A 174 6.52 -16.68 7.64
C LYS A 174 6.41 -16.44 6.14
N LEU A 175 6.36 -17.49 5.38
CA LEU A 175 6.26 -17.37 3.92
C LEU A 175 4.96 -16.66 3.55
N ASN A 176 5.06 -15.63 2.75
CA ASN A 176 3.90 -15.11 2.05
C ASN A 176 3.34 -16.20 1.15
N ASN A 177 2.12 -16.63 1.39
CA ASN A 177 1.48 -17.70 0.61
C ASN A 177 1.11 -17.20 -0.79
N TRP A 178 2.08 -17.23 -1.68
CA TRP A 178 1.92 -17.00 -3.11
C TRP A 178 1.71 -18.33 -3.89
N GLN A 179 1.50 -19.42 -3.14
CA GLN A 179 1.27 -20.75 -3.73
C GLN A 179 -0.20 -21.09 -3.76
#